data_f6578db832f20b4c716087377fa699ba
#
_entry.id   f6578db832f20b4c716087377fa699ba
#
_cell.length_a   1.000
_cell.length_b   1.000
_cell.length_c   1.000
_cell.angle_alpha   90.00
_cell.angle_beta   90.00
_cell.angle_gamma   90.00
#
_symmetry.space_group_name_H-M   'P 1'
#
loop_
_entity.id
_entity.type
_entity.pdbx_description
1 polymer ?
#
loop_
_entity_poly.entity_id
_entity_poly.type
_entity_poly.pdbx_seq_one_letter_code
_entity_poly.pdbx_strand_id
1 'polypeptide(L)'
;MNEVQLIDKFLKRLTKKKSSSQGLNDDIFFDKSNKLAVSVDTYVEKVHFPNFKAPDLVIKKILRSSLSDLICKGVKPKYYFISASGNSKSFSNKNLKKISNSLSLEQKKYDIELSGGDTVYSNTNSFTCCVIGFSNKIVKRHNSMIGDDIYLSLIHI
;
A
#
# COMPACT_ATOMS: atom_id res chain seq x y z
N MET A 1 6.41 -15.64 -16.89
CA MET A 1 5.86 -16.07 -15.59
C MET A 1 5.15 -14.88 -15.00
N ASN A 2 3.89 -15.00 -14.65
CA ASN A 2 3.13 -13.95 -13.99
C ASN A 2 3.31 -14.03 -12.45
N GLU A 3 2.81 -13.04 -11.72
CA GLU A 3 2.96 -12.93 -10.27
C GLU A 3 2.40 -14.16 -9.52
N VAL A 4 1.20 -14.63 -9.90
CA VAL A 4 0.56 -15.80 -9.27
C VAL A 4 1.43 -17.04 -9.39
N GLN A 5 1.99 -17.29 -10.59
CA GLN A 5 2.90 -18.40 -10.83
C GLN A 5 4.21 -18.28 -10.04
N LEU A 6 4.72 -17.06 -9.86
CA LEU A 6 5.90 -16.80 -9.04
C LEU A 6 5.62 -17.13 -7.57
N ILE A 7 4.51 -16.64 -7.05
CA ILE A 7 4.08 -16.87 -5.67
C ILE A 7 3.91 -18.38 -5.42
N ASP A 8 3.14 -19.06 -6.24
CA ASP A 8 2.84 -20.48 -6.05
C ASP A 8 4.09 -21.37 -6.15
N LYS A 9 4.98 -21.09 -7.11
CA LYS A 9 6.15 -21.94 -7.36
C LYS A 9 7.30 -21.70 -6.39
N PHE A 10 7.52 -20.46 -5.97
CA PHE A 10 8.75 -20.10 -5.23
C PHE A 10 8.49 -19.59 -3.82
N LEU A 11 7.44 -18.82 -3.57
CA LEU A 11 7.26 -18.09 -2.31
C LEU A 11 6.33 -18.82 -1.33
N LYS A 12 5.28 -19.46 -1.81
CA LYS A 12 4.26 -20.09 -0.95
C LYS A 12 4.82 -21.14 0.01
N ARG A 13 5.87 -21.85 -0.41
CA ARG A 13 6.58 -22.85 0.43
C ARG A 13 7.27 -22.25 1.64
N LEU A 14 7.54 -20.93 1.64
CA LEU A 14 8.17 -20.20 2.74
C LEU A 14 7.16 -19.84 3.85
N THR A 15 5.86 -19.95 3.56
CA THR A 15 4.81 -19.67 4.55
C THR A 15 4.46 -20.93 5.35
N LYS A 16 4.04 -20.73 6.61
CA LYS A 16 3.53 -21.81 7.45
C LYS A 16 2.04 -22.06 7.12
N LYS A 17 1.57 -23.33 7.18
CA LYS A 17 0.18 -23.74 6.81
C LYS A 17 -0.94 -22.97 7.52
N LYS A 18 -0.72 -22.48 8.75
CA LYS A 18 -1.68 -21.68 9.53
C LYS A 18 -1.09 -20.31 9.86
N SER A 19 -0.49 -19.66 8.88
CA SER A 19 0.16 -18.38 9.11
C SER A 19 -0.77 -17.20 8.87
N SER A 20 -0.45 -16.10 9.51
CA SER A 20 -1.09 -14.81 9.33
C SER A 20 -0.92 -14.25 7.89
N SER A 21 -0.02 -14.84 7.10
CA SER A 21 0.18 -14.54 5.67
C SER A 21 -0.94 -15.06 4.77
N GLN A 22 -1.89 -15.82 5.30
CA GLN A 22 -3.03 -16.39 4.57
C GLN A 22 -2.64 -17.22 3.33
N GLY A 23 -1.41 -17.79 3.34
CA GLY A 23 -0.87 -18.54 2.22
C GLY A 23 -0.51 -17.67 1.01
N LEU A 24 -0.33 -16.36 1.19
CA LEU A 24 -0.08 -15.35 0.15
C LEU A 24 -1.21 -15.26 -0.91
N ASN A 25 -2.44 -15.55 -0.51
CA ASN A 25 -3.62 -15.49 -1.39
C ASN A 25 -4.50 -14.26 -1.13
N ASP A 26 -4.06 -13.34 -0.28
CA ASP A 26 -4.78 -12.10 0.04
C ASP A 26 -3.83 -10.90 -0.08
N ASP A 27 -4.38 -9.70 -0.20
CA ASP A 27 -3.62 -8.45 -0.36
C ASP A 27 -2.95 -7.98 0.93
N ILE A 28 -3.34 -8.59 2.06
CA ILE A 28 -2.85 -8.19 3.37
C ILE A 28 -2.33 -9.38 4.19
N PHE A 29 -1.35 -9.11 5.03
CA PHE A 29 -1.03 -9.93 6.19
C PHE A 29 -2.04 -9.64 7.31
N PHE A 30 -2.52 -10.67 8.03
CA PHE A 30 -3.41 -10.48 9.17
C PHE A 30 -3.06 -11.41 10.32
N ASP A 31 -2.51 -10.85 11.40
CA ASP A 31 -2.31 -11.56 12.66
C ASP A 31 -3.50 -11.35 13.59
N LYS A 32 -4.35 -12.38 13.68
CA LYS A 32 -5.56 -12.33 14.51
C LYS A 32 -5.25 -12.21 16.01
N SER A 33 -4.14 -12.79 16.48
CA SER A 33 -3.77 -12.76 17.91
C SER A 33 -3.38 -11.37 18.36
N ASN A 34 -2.64 -10.66 17.51
CA ASN A 34 -2.22 -9.27 17.75
C ASN A 34 -3.17 -8.24 17.13
N LYS A 35 -4.26 -8.69 16.49
CA LYS A 35 -5.22 -7.83 15.78
C LYS A 35 -4.58 -6.96 14.69
N LEU A 36 -3.42 -7.35 14.18
CA LEU A 36 -2.57 -6.57 13.30
C LEU A 36 -2.84 -6.92 11.84
N ALA A 37 -3.08 -5.90 11.02
CA ALA A 37 -3.15 -6.00 9.57
C ALA A 37 -2.07 -5.14 8.91
N VAL A 38 -1.42 -5.68 7.87
CA VAL A 38 -0.35 -5.01 7.15
C VAL A 38 -0.53 -5.22 5.64
N SER A 39 -0.41 -4.16 4.85
CA SER A 39 -0.26 -4.21 3.38
C SER A 39 1.05 -3.54 2.97
N VAL A 40 1.66 -4.03 1.89
CA VAL A 40 2.89 -3.48 1.32
C VAL A 40 2.80 -3.47 -0.20
N ASP A 41 2.84 -2.27 -0.79
CA ASP A 41 2.80 -2.07 -2.24
C ASP A 41 3.97 -1.25 -2.75
N THR A 42 4.42 -1.54 -3.95
CA THR A 42 5.46 -0.78 -4.64
C THR A 42 4.93 -0.16 -5.94
N TYR A 43 5.22 1.11 -6.11
CA TYR A 43 4.79 1.93 -7.25
C TYR A 43 6.01 2.46 -8.01
N VAL A 44 6.04 2.21 -9.31
CA VAL A 44 7.18 2.56 -10.19
C VAL A 44 6.70 3.51 -11.27
N GLU A 45 7.49 4.55 -11.54
CA GLU A 45 7.25 5.49 -12.64
C GLU A 45 7.19 4.76 -13.99
N LYS A 46 6.31 5.20 -14.88
CA LYS A 46 5.97 4.61 -16.17
C LYS A 46 5.25 3.26 -16.10
N VAL A 47 5.07 2.70 -14.91
CA VAL A 47 4.26 1.50 -14.68
C VAL A 47 2.95 1.87 -13.97
N HIS A 48 3.06 2.50 -12.80
CA HIS A 48 1.91 2.83 -11.94
C HIS A 48 1.50 4.31 -12.02
N PHE A 49 2.39 5.17 -12.48
CA PHE A 49 2.14 6.57 -12.77
C PHE A 49 3.03 7.03 -13.94
N PRO A 50 2.55 7.94 -14.82
CA PRO A 50 3.22 8.24 -16.08
C PRO A 50 4.53 9.03 -15.91
N ASN A 51 4.59 9.93 -14.93
CA ASN A 51 5.75 10.77 -14.63
C ASN A 51 5.63 11.42 -13.24
N PHE A 52 6.68 12.08 -12.79
CA PHE A 52 6.75 12.74 -11.48
C PHE A 52 6.65 14.28 -11.56
N LYS A 53 5.94 14.84 -12.56
CA LYS A 53 5.75 16.30 -12.73
C LYS A 53 4.84 16.93 -11.66
N ALA A 54 3.88 16.13 -11.16
CA ALA A 54 2.97 16.51 -10.08
C ALA A 54 3.19 15.58 -8.87
N PRO A 55 4.27 15.76 -8.09
CA PRO A 55 4.65 14.85 -7.02
C PRO A 55 3.61 14.74 -5.90
N ASP A 56 2.87 15.83 -5.64
CA ASP A 56 1.75 15.87 -4.72
C ASP A 56 0.60 14.93 -5.11
N LEU A 57 0.26 14.87 -6.40
CA LEU A 57 -0.77 13.95 -6.90
C LEU A 57 -0.28 12.50 -6.93
N VAL A 58 0.98 12.28 -7.30
CA VAL A 58 1.57 10.94 -7.32
C VAL A 58 1.59 10.36 -5.92
N ILE A 59 2.12 11.08 -4.92
CA ILE A 59 2.19 10.56 -3.56
C ILE A 59 0.81 10.35 -2.93
N LYS A 60 -0.15 11.23 -3.27
CA LYS A 60 -1.54 11.09 -2.86
C LYS A 60 -2.17 9.81 -3.43
N LYS A 61 -1.95 9.52 -4.73
CA LYS A 61 -2.41 8.28 -5.35
C LYS A 61 -1.81 7.07 -4.65
N ILE A 62 -0.48 7.04 -4.48
CA ILE A 62 0.25 5.95 -3.84
C ILE A 62 -0.32 5.64 -2.46
N LEU A 63 -0.41 6.66 -1.59
CA LEU A 63 -0.92 6.48 -0.23
C LEU A 63 -2.36 5.96 -0.23
N ARG A 64 -3.25 6.55 -1.03
CA ARG A 64 -4.65 6.11 -1.09
C ARG A 64 -4.83 4.70 -1.62
N SER A 65 -4.05 4.33 -2.63
CA SER A 65 -4.05 2.97 -3.17
C SER A 65 -3.65 1.95 -2.10
N SER A 66 -2.55 2.20 -1.39
CA SER A 66 -2.10 1.32 -0.30
C SER A 66 -3.08 1.28 0.89
N LEU A 67 -3.74 2.40 1.22
CA LEU A 67 -4.78 2.43 2.26
C LEU A 67 -6.01 1.58 1.86
N SER A 68 -6.32 1.52 0.56
CA SER A 68 -7.51 0.81 0.09
C SER A 68 -7.49 -0.68 0.42
N ASP A 69 -6.30 -1.30 0.44
CA ASP A 69 -6.15 -2.73 0.77
C ASP A 69 -6.61 -3.07 2.19
N LEU A 70 -6.33 -2.19 3.15
CA LEU A 70 -6.83 -2.36 4.51
C LEU A 70 -8.30 -1.99 4.63
N ILE A 71 -8.71 -0.89 4.01
CA ILE A 71 -10.08 -0.36 4.11
C ILE A 71 -11.09 -1.34 3.51
N CYS A 72 -10.80 -1.96 2.35
CA CYS A 72 -11.68 -2.96 1.74
C CYS A 72 -11.80 -4.25 2.56
N LYS A 73 -10.88 -4.50 3.49
CA LYS A 73 -10.94 -5.61 4.46
C LYS A 73 -11.65 -5.23 5.76
N GLY A 74 -12.19 -4.01 5.87
CA GLY A 74 -12.82 -3.51 7.08
C GLY A 74 -11.83 -3.17 8.20
N VAL A 75 -10.57 -2.92 7.85
CA VAL A 75 -9.52 -2.51 8.78
C VAL A 75 -9.33 -1.00 8.71
N LYS A 76 -9.34 -0.31 9.86
CA LYS A 76 -8.97 1.11 9.93
C LYS A 76 -7.44 1.22 9.90
N PRO A 77 -6.83 1.81 8.86
CA PRO A 77 -5.40 2.12 8.85
C PRO A 77 -5.04 3.07 9.99
N LYS A 78 -3.81 2.96 10.52
CA LYS A 78 -3.33 3.83 11.57
C LYS A 78 -1.93 4.38 11.30
N TYR A 79 -1.02 3.53 10.88
CA TYR A 79 0.36 3.91 10.60
C TYR A 79 0.71 3.59 9.14
N TYR A 80 1.63 4.39 8.59
CA TYR A 80 2.21 4.07 7.30
C TYR A 80 3.70 4.39 7.26
N PHE A 81 4.42 3.68 6.39
CA PHE A 81 5.83 3.87 6.10
C PHE A 81 6.00 4.09 4.61
N ILE A 82 6.89 4.98 4.19
CA ILE A 82 7.19 5.20 2.77
C ILE A 82 8.68 5.09 2.56
N SER A 83 9.11 4.11 1.77
CA SER A 83 10.43 4.07 1.19
C SER A 83 10.37 4.63 -0.22
N ALA A 84 11.29 5.53 -0.55
CA ALA A 84 11.30 6.24 -1.82
C ALA A 84 12.66 6.09 -2.52
N SER A 85 12.65 5.88 -3.82
CA SER A 85 13.85 6.01 -4.65
C SER A 85 13.63 7.04 -5.75
N GLY A 86 14.66 7.79 -6.10
CA GLY A 86 14.62 8.83 -7.11
C GLY A 86 15.91 9.64 -7.18
N ASN A 87 15.94 10.62 -8.06
CA ASN A 87 17.11 11.46 -8.27
C ASN A 87 16.96 12.83 -7.59
N SER A 88 18.03 13.65 -7.61
CA SER A 88 18.05 14.99 -7.00
C SER A 88 16.99 15.95 -7.56
N LYS A 89 16.57 15.77 -8.82
CA LYS A 89 15.52 16.58 -9.43
C LYS A 89 14.15 16.20 -8.85
N SER A 90 13.90 14.91 -8.68
CA SER A 90 12.67 14.38 -8.06
C SER A 90 12.56 14.79 -6.60
N PHE A 91 13.66 14.76 -5.87
CA PHE A 91 13.72 15.12 -4.44
C PHE A 91 14.25 16.55 -4.21
N SER A 92 14.01 17.45 -5.16
CA SER A 92 14.29 18.89 -4.94
C SER A 92 13.44 19.44 -3.79
N ASN A 93 13.94 20.48 -3.11
CA ASN A 93 13.22 21.13 -2.01
C ASN A 93 11.79 21.55 -2.38
N LYS A 94 11.58 21.98 -3.64
CA LYS A 94 10.24 22.31 -4.17
C LYS A 94 9.32 21.10 -4.19
N ASN A 95 9.81 19.96 -4.67
CA ASN A 95 9.01 18.74 -4.76
C ASN A 95 8.77 18.13 -3.37
N LEU A 96 9.77 18.12 -2.50
CA LEU A 96 9.63 17.64 -1.13
C LEU A 96 8.59 18.44 -0.34
N LYS A 97 8.53 19.76 -0.51
CA LYS A 97 7.46 20.59 0.09
C LYS A 97 6.07 20.18 -0.41
N LYS A 98 5.91 19.94 -1.73
CA LYS A 98 4.64 19.47 -2.27
C LYS A 98 4.23 18.08 -1.73
N ILE A 99 5.19 17.15 -1.67
CA ILE A 99 4.98 15.81 -1.11
C ILE A 99 4.54 15.91 0.35
N SER A 100 5.30 16.66 1.17
CA SER A 100 5.00 16.82 2.60
C SER A 100 3.62 17.43 2.84
N ASN A 101 3.27 18.48 2.10
CA ASN A 101 1.94 19.08 2.21
C ASN A 101 0.82 18.09 1.82
N SER A 102 1.02 17.33 0.74
CA SER A 102 0.05 16.31 0.31
C SER A 102 -0.13 15.22 1.38
N LEU A 103 0.96 14.69 1.93
CA LEU A 103 0.92 13.70 3.01
C LEU A 103 0.23 14.26 4.26
N SER A 104 0.51 15.51 4.65
CA SER A 104 -0.14 16.15 5.79
C SER A 104 -1.67 16.25 5.64
N LEU A 105 -2.15 16.56 4.43
CA LEU A 105 -3.59 16.60 4.14
C LEU A 105 -4.23 15.20 4.23
N GLU A 106 -3.56 14.19 3.68
CA GLU A 106 -4.06 12.82 3.71
C GLU A 106 -4.03 12.25 5.14
N GLN A 107 -2.99 12.56 5.94
CA GLN A 107 -2.93 12.17 7.35
C GLN A 107 -4.14 12.69 8.13
N LYS A 108 -4.48 13.97 7.96
CA LYS A 108 -5.66 14.57 8.59
C LYS A 108 -6.96 13.91 8.12
N LYS A 109 -7.05 13.63 6.80
CA LYS A 109 -8.27 13.06 6.20
C LYS A 109 -8.56 11.65 6.70
N TYR A 110 -7.54 10.81 6.81
CA TYR A 110 -7.68 9.39 7.13
C TYR A 110 -7.33 9.05 8.59
N ASP A 111 -6.93 10.03 9.40
CA ASP A 111 -6.51 9.84 10.80
C ASP A 111 -5.37 8.81 10.90
N ILE A 112 -4.33 9.00 10.09
CA ILE A 112 -3.15 8.13 9.98
C ILE A 112 -1.87 8.90 10.25
N GLU A 113 -0.77 8.19 10.54
CA GLU A 113 0.51 8.78 10.91
C GLU A 113 1.66 8.15 10.10
N LEU A 114 2.54 9.03 9.56
CA LEU A 114 3.82 8.60 9.00
C LEU A 114 4.75 8.13 10.10
N SER A 115 5.13 6.85 10.08
CA SER A 115 5.87 6.21 11.17
C SER A 115 7.29 5.82 10.79
N GLY A 116 7.70 6.11 9.55
CA GLY A 116 9.07 5.87 9.08
C GLY A 116 9.16 5.67 7.58
N GLY A 117 10.32 5.24 7.15
CA GLY A 117 10.61 4.97 5.74
C GLY A 117 12.10 5.02 5.45
N ASP A 118 12.44 5.05 4.17
CA ASP A 118 13.81 5.11 3.69
C ASP A 118 13.88 5.95 2.41
N THR A 119 15.08 6.46 2.07
CA THR A 119 15.28 7.22 0.84
C THR A 119 16.58 6.81 0.18
N VAL A 120 16.51 6.38 -1.08
CA VAL A 120 17.64 5.90 -1.86
C VAL A 120 17.74 6.68 -3.18
N TYR A 121 18.94 7.01 -3.60
CA TYR A 121 19.17 7.64 -4.91
C TYR A 121 19.07 6.61 -6.04
N SER A 122 18.28 6.94 -7.05
CA SER A 122 18.04 6.11 -8.24
C SER A 122 17.69 6.99 -9.44
N ASN A 123 17.92 6.46 -10.65
CA ASN A 123 17.49 7.11 -11.89
C ASN A 123 15.97 6.96 -12.14
N THR A 124 15.32 6.03 -11.50
CA THR A 124 13.88 5.77 -11.63
C THR A 124 13.16 6.11 -10.33
N ASN A 125 12.06 6.85 -10.42
CA ASN A 125 11.24 7.10 -9.25
C ASN A 125 10.43 5.84 -8.90
N SER A 126 10.59 5.36 -7.68
CA SER A 126 9.73 4.33 -7.12
C SER A 126 9.44 4.59 -5.65
N PHE A 127 8.30 4.09 -5.20
CA PHE A 127 7.83 4.27 -3.83
C PHE A 127 7.25 2.95 -3.32
N THR A 128 7.70 2.52 -2.16
CA THR A 128 7.09 1.41 -1.46
C THR A 128 6.34 1.97 -0.25
N CYS A 129 5.05 1.68 -0.18
CA CYS A 129 4.20 2.09 0.93
C CYS A 129 3.81 0.85 1.73
N CYS A 130 4.12 0.84 3.03
CA CYS A 130 3.64 -0.14 3.97
C CYS A 130 2.60 0.52 4.86
N VAL A 131 1.41 -0.10 4.98
CA VAL A 131 0.31 0.42 5.79
C VAL A 131 -0.03 -0.58 6.88
N ILE A 132 -0.21 -0.08 8.10
CA ILE A 132 -0.54 -0.87 9.28
C ILE A 132 -1.87 -0.40 9.85
N GLY A 133 -2.72 -1.35 10.18
CA GLY A 133 -3.98 -1.13 10.89
C GLY A 133 -4.30 -2.23 11.87
N PHE A 134 -5.38 -2.04 12.64
CA PHE A 134 -5.77 -2.99 13.69
C PHE A 134 -7.23 -3.35 13.56
N SER A 135 -7.54 -4.65 13.68
CA SER A 135 -8.93 -5.15 13.67
C SER A 135 -9.04 -6.50 14.37
N ASN A 136 -10.20 -6.78 14.93
CA ASN A 136 -10.51 -8.11 15.48
C ASN A 136 -10.81 -9.15 14.40
N LYS A 137 -11.21 -8.70 13.21
CA LYS A 137 -11.59 -9.53 12.06
C LYS A 137 -11.33 -8.80 10.74
N ILE A 138 -11.22 -9.55 9.67
CA ILE A 138 -11.11 -9.01 8.31
C ILE A 138 -12.14 -9.65 7.39
N VAL A 139 -12.50 -8.94 6.32
CA VAL A 139 -13.23 -9.50 5.17
C VAL A 139 -12.21 -10.18 4.25
N LYS A 140 -12.39 -11.47 4.00
CA LYS A 140 -11.49 -12.26 3.13
C LYS A 140 -11.93 -12.15 1.67
N ARG A 141 -10.97 -12.24 0.74
CA ARG A 141 -11.19 -12.17 -0.71
C ARG A 141 -12.22 -13.21 -1.22
N HIS A 142 -12.31 -14.37 -0.58
CA HIS A 142 -13.10 -15.50 -1.07
C HIS A 142 -14.44 -15.71 -0.32
N ASN A 143 -14.93 -14.72 0.39
CA ASN A 143 -16.16 -14.85 1.19
C ASN A 143 -17.39 -14.19 0.53
N SER A 144 -17.28 -13.73 -0.73
CA SER A 144 -18.42 -13.16 -1.45
C SER A 144 -19.46 -14.22 -1.79
N MET A 145 -20.73 -13.83 -1.71
CA MET A 145 -21.89 -14.69 -1.97
C MET A 145 -22.74 -14.09 -3.10
N ILE A 146 -23.60 -14.93 -3.70
CA ILE A 146 -24.59 -14.45 -4.68
C ILE A 146 -25.55 -13.50 -3.96
N GLY A 147 -25.74 -12.30 -4.49
CA GLY A 147 -26.55 -11.24 -3.90
C GLY A 147 -25.76 -10.16 -3.16
N ASP A 148 -24.45 -10.31 -3.02
CA ASP A 148 -23.60 -9.25 -2.49
C ASP A 148 -23.48 -8.09 -3.49
N ASP A 149 -23.49 -6.85 -2.99
CA ASP A 149 -23.24 -5.66 -3.78
C ASP A 149 -21.77 -5.54 -4.18
N ILE A 150 -21.53 -5.10 -5.41
CA ILE A 150 -20.19 -4.83 -5.93
C ILE A 150 -19.89 -3.34 -5.84
N TYR A 151 -18.89 -2.96 -5.03
CA TYR A 151 -18.40 -1.60 -4.92
C TYR A 151 -17.06 -1.46 -5.64
N LEU A 152 -16.99 -0.55 -6.61
CA LEU A 152 -15.74 -0.21 -7.30
C LEU A 152 -15.17 1.07 -6.70
N SER A 153 -13.93 0.99 -6.21
CA SER A 153 -13.21 2.19 -5.77
C SER A 153 -12.82 3.05 -6.97
N LEU A 154 -13.28 4.29 -7.03
CA LEU A 154 -12.90 5.28 -8.04
C LEU A 154 -11.67 6.10 -7.62
N ILE A 155 -10.94 5.69 -6.59
CA ILE A 155 -9.72 6.37 -6.10
C ILE A 155 -8.63 6.41 -7.18
N HIS A 156 -8.69 5.52 -8.15
CA HIS A 156 -7.69 5.33 -9.20
C HIS A 156 -8.02 6.04 -10.52
N ILE A 157 -9.13 6.76 -10.60
CA ILE A 157 -9.52 7.54 -11.79
C ILE A 157 -9.01 8.97 -11.68
#